data_7758be09ef4b6486af20f56e8f2c7bf3
#
_entry.id   7758be09ef4b6486af20f56e8f2c7bf3
#
_cell.length_a   1.000
_cell.length_b   1.000
_cell.length_c   1.000
_cell.angle_alpha   90.00
_cell.angle_beta   90.00
_cell.angle_gamma   90.00
#
_symmetry.space_group_name_H-M   'P 1'
#
loop_
_entity.id
_entity.type
_entity.pdbx_description
1 polymer ?
#
loop_
_entity_poly.entity_id
_entity_poly.type
_entity_poly.pdbx_seq_one_letter_code
_entity_poly.pdbx_strand_id
1 'polypeptide(L)'
;MVAMDKILPPYKASFSVSNAVVMALSECCFKVGRLSCIANQREGKESAAEEAKAYCRLIDVKLTPSQARALYTLENISAHPIASSTATLFYKSAKMDPYSDSFIKLFEDSVFGEDVPNRLSRKVAGYDYSIPSHPKIKELLSGMFRFLKQAKGKVHPLLLSGVLLFMIPAIMPYSSHTFLLSCLYAKGMLCSYRKELSSILLLPKLEKSEKLLKDAISRSVEKGDMSPFLIEYLQTIGDAIDLECRQSLRARGGLTNQAKRMLSLMEEGRFYSASELLSLLGLKSRLGLHKNYLKPALEEGAIEMSNPLSPTDRTQRYRRKAK
;
A
#
# COMPACT_ATOMS: atom_id res chain seq x y z
N MET A 1 -28.54 5.70 18.70
CA MET A 1 -29.03 4.53 17.90
C MET A 1 -29.54 4.95 16.52
N VAL A 2 -28.93 5.95 15.87
CA VAL A 2 -29.50 6.56 14.64
C VAL A 2 -28.63 6.29 13.40
N ALA A 3 -27.37 5.92 13.57
CA ALA A 3 -26.45 5.98 12.45
C ALA A 3 -26.32 4.68 11.64
N MET A 4 -26.45 3.53 12.28
CA MET A 4 -26.09 2.26 11.63
C MET A 4 -27.07 1.81 10.55
N ASP A 5 -28.36 1.99 10.76
CA ASP A 5 -29.38 1.61 9.77
C ASP A 5 -29.38 2.49 8.52
N LYS A 6 -28.80 3.69 8.61
CA LYS A 6 -28.70 4.62 7.48
C LYS A 6 -27.42 4.47 6.68
N ILE A 7 -26.29 4.05 7.32
CA ILE A 7 -24.98 4.00 6.67
C ILE A 7 -24.67 2.64 6.11
N LEU A 8 -25.13 1.61 6.77
CA LEU A 8 -24.91 0.23 6.40
C LEU A 8 -26.23 -0.51 6.22
N PRO A 9 -27.04 -0.13 5.22
CA PRO A 9 -27.99 -1.12 4.75
C PRO A 9 -27.15 -2.31 4.28
N PRO A 10 -27.51 -3.53 4.67
CA PRO A 10 -26.64 -4.70 4.51
C PRO A 10 -26.17 -4.99 3.08
N TYR A 11 -26.60 -4.19 2.10
CA TYR A 11 -26.36 -4.43 0.67
C TYR A 11 -26.33 -3.17 -0.20
N LYS A 12 -26.46 -1.98 0.38
CA LYS A 12 -26.36 -0.70 -0.34
C LYS A 12 -25.28 0.14 0.31
N ALA A 13 -24.15 0.26 -0.36
CA ALA A 13 -23.25 1.34 -0.07
C ALA A 13 -24.01 2.66 -0.30
N SER A 14 -24.30 3.40 0.74
CA SER A 14 -24.94 4.69 0.63
C SER A 14 -23.87 5.75 0.44
N PHE A 15 -23.76 6.27 -0.77
CA PHE A 15 -22.94 7.44 -1.09
C PHE A 15 -23.61 8.23 -2.20
N SER A 16 -23.44 9.54 -2.15
CA SER A 16 -23.94 10.44 -3.19
C SER A 16 -22.82 10.74 -4.19
N VAL A 17 -23.15 10.74 -5.46
CA VAL A 17 -22.23 11.13 -6.55
C VAL A 17 -22.24 12.67 -6.64
N SER A 18 -21.62 13.30 -5.63
CA SER A 18 -21.46 14.77 -5.59
C SER A 18 -20.30 15.23 -6.48
N ASN A 19 -20.26 16.51 -6.82
CA ASN A 19 -19.13 17.09 -7.55
C ASN A 19 -17.78 16.81 -6.87
N ALA A 20 -17.72 16.79 -5.53
CA ALA A 20 -16.50 16.50 -4.79
C ALA A 20 -16.04 15.03 -4.99
N VAL A 21 -16.96 14.07 -5.00
CA VAL A 21 -16.66 12.66 -5.30
C VAL A 21 -16.18 12.50 -6.75
N VAL A 22 -16.86 13.18 -7.71
CA VAL A 22 -16.49 13.14 -9.13
C VAL A 22 -15.09 13.72 -9.32
N MET A 23 -14.78 14.86 -8.72
CA MET A 23 -13.45 15.48 -8.79
C MET A 23 -12.36 14.58 -8.21
N ALA A 24 -12.56 14.02 -7.03
CA ALA A 24 -11.59 13.11 -6.41
C ALA A 24 -11.38 11.84 -7.25
N LEU A 25 -12.46 11.28 -7.83
CA LEU A 25 -12.40 10.13 -8.71
C LEU A 25 -11.63 10.46 -10.00
N SER A 26 -11.95 11.58 -10.63
CA SER A 26 -11.31 12.03 -11.87
C SER A 26 -9.81 12.26 -11.68
N GLU A 27 -9.42 12.90 -10.58
CA GLU A 27 -8.01 13.11 -10.23
C GLU A 27 -7.28 11.77 -10.01
N CYS A 28 -7.90 10.86 -9.27
CA CYS A 28 -7.35 9.52 -9.05
C CYS A 28 -7.20 8.75 -10.37
N CYS A 29 -8.21 8.79 -11.27
CA CYS A 29 -8.15 8.18 -12.59
C CYS A 29 -7.02 8.76 -13.45
N PHE A 30 -6.81 10.07 -13.43
CA PHE A 30 -5.70 10.72 -14.12
C PHE A 30 -4.35 10.20 -13.62
N LYS A 31 -4.17 10.08 -12.30
CA LYS A 31 -2.95 9.53 -11.69
C LYS A 31 -2.74 8.05 -12.09
N VAL A 32 -3.81 7.25 -12.14
CA VAL A 32 -3.75 5.87 -12.66
C VAL A 32 -3.28 5.84 -14.11
N GLY A 33 -3.82 6.72 -14.97
CA GLY A 33 -3.37 6.85 -16.36
C GLY A 33 -1.88 7.16 -16.47
N ARG A 34 -1.36 8.08 -15.63
CA ARG A 34 0.09 8.37 -15.55
C ARG A 34 0.91 7.14 -15.15
N LEU A 35 0.47 6.39 -14.13
CA LEU A 35 1.15 5.17 -13.71
C LEU A 35 1.23 4.14 -14.83
N SER A 36 0.15 3.97 -15.61
CA SER A 36 0.10 3.05 -16.75
C SER A 36 1.09 3.39 -17.87
N CYS A 37 1.48 4.66 -17.99
CA CYS A 37 2.50 5.11 -18.97
C CYS A 37 3.93 4.85 -18.50
N ILE A 38 4.13 4.44 -17.23
CA ILE A 38 5.44 4.20 -16.66
C ILE A 38 5.79 2.71 -16.82
N ALA A 39 6.81 2.33 -17.65
CA ALA A 39 7.41 0.98 -17.63
C ALA A 39 8.32 0.85 -16.40
N ASN A 40 8.67 -0.31 -15.92
CA ASN A 40 9.44 -0.56 -14.70
C ASN A 40 8.71 -0.18 -13.41
N GLN A 41 7.48 -0.58 -13.32
CA GLN A 41 6.75 -0.59 -12.06
C GLN A 41 7.33 -1.68 -11.15
N ARG A 42 7.14 -1.50 -9.84
CA ARG A 42 7.50 -2.51 -8.85
C ARG A 42 6.83 -3.85 -9.18
N GLU A 43 7.56 -4.94 -9.06
CA GLU A 43 6.99 -6.27 -9.26
C GLU A 43 5.93 -6.58 -8.21
N GLY A 44 4.91 -7.35 -8.60
CA GLY A 44 3.81 -7.72 -7.69
C GLY A 44 4.28 -8.51 -6.46
N LYS A 45 5.35 -9.30 -6.56
CA LYS A 45 5.99 -10.00 -5.43
C LYS A 45 6.63 -9.01 -4.45
N GLU A 46 7.34 -8.03 -4.96
CA GLU A 46 7.99 -6.99 -4.16
C GLU A 46 6.94 -6.15 -3.42
N SER A 47 5.88 -5.73 -4.11
CA SER A 47 4.77 -5.03 -3.50
C SER A 47 4.12 -5.86 -2.38
N ALA A 48 3.85 -7.14 -2.62
CA ALA A 48 3.27 -8.05 -1.62
C ALA A 48 4.16 -8.23 -0.38
N ALA A 49 5.49 -8.31 -0.56
CA ALA A 49 6.44 -8.35 0.54
C ALA A 49 6.42 -7.08 1.39
N GLU A 50 6.35 -5.91 0.77
CA GLU A 50 6.27 -4.63 1.49
C GLU A 50 4.92 -4.47 2.23
N GLU A 51 3.80 -4.92 1.65
CA GLU A 51 2.50 -4.97 2.32
C GLU A 51 2.55 -5.87 3.56
N ALA A 52 3.17 -7.06 3.45
CA ALA A 52 3.33 -7.98 4.58
C ALA A 52 4.20 -7.40 5.70
N LYS A 53 5.28 -6.69 5.37
CA LYS A 53 6.10 -5.98 6.36
C LYS A 53 5.30 -4.88 7.07
N ALA A 54 4.46 -4.15 6.35
CA ALA A 54 3.60 -3.14 6.94
C ALA A 54 2.59 -3.77 7.90
N TYR A 55 1.99 -4.89 7.49
CA TYR A 55 1.07 -5.62 8.37
C TYR A 55 1.77 -6.14 9.64
N CYS A 56 2.97 -6.71 9.52
CA CYS A 56 3.74 -7.15 10.68
C CYS A 56 4.01 -6.00 11.67
N ARG A 57 4.34 -4.80 11.17
CA ARG A 57 4.49 -3.62 12.04
C ARG A 57 3.18 -3.25 12.75
N LEU A 58 2.05 -3.32 12.04
CA LEU A 58 0.73 -3.01 12.59
C LEU A 58 0.33 -3.93 13.76
N ILE A 59 0.81 -5.17 13.74
CA ILE A 59 0.52 -6.18 14.79
C ILE A 59 1.72 -6.44 15.71
N ASP A 60 2.69 -5.52 15.75
CA ASP A 60 3.91 -5.60 16.58
C ASP A 60 4.77 -6.85 16.38
N VAL A 61 4.69 -7.48 15.21
CA VAL A 61 5.56 -8.60 14.82
C VAL A 61 6.87 -8.08 14.27
N LYS A 62 7.97 -8.33 14.98
CA LYS A 62 9.33 -7.95 14.58
C LYS A 62 9.91 -9.03 13.65
N LEU A 63 10.29 -8.62 12.44
CA LEU A 63 10.97 -9.48 11.48
C LEU A 63 12.48 -9.30 11.57
N THR A 64 13.22 -10.40 11.59
CA THR A 64 14.69 -10.36 11.42
C THR A 64 15.04 -9.93 9.99
N PRO A 65 16.25 -9.40 9.72
CA PRO A 65 16.67 -9.03 8.37
C PRO A 65 16.60 -10.20 7.36
N SER A 66 16.87 -11.43 7.79
CA SER A 66 16.74 -12.63 6.96
C SER A 66 15.29 -12.94 6.61
N GLN A 67 14.39 -12.92 7.59
CA GLN A 67 12.96 -13.12 7.37
C GLN A 67 12.36 -12.06 6.44
N ALA A 68 12.75 -10.80 6.63
CA ALA A 68 12.29 -9.71 5.78
C ALA A 68 12.75 -9.87 4.31
N ARG A 69 13.95 -10.41 4.07
CA ARG A 69 14.46 -10.71 2.71
C ARG A 69 13.74 -11.90 2.08
N ALA A 70 13.45 -12.94 2.85
CA ALA A 70 12.75 -14.14 2.36
C ALA A 70 11.36 -13.85 1.79
N LEU A 71 10.71 -12.75 2.22
CA LEU A 71 9.39 -12.36 1.69
C LEU A 71 9.42 -12.00 0.21
N TYR A 72 10.53 -11.52 -0.33
CA TYR A 72 10.63 -11.14 -1.75
C TYR A 72 10.68 -12.33 -2.70
N THR A 73 11.12 -13.50 -2.22
CA THR A 73 11.10 -14.73 -3.01
C THR A 73 9.77 -15.47 -2.92
N LEU A 74 8.92 -15.11 -1.93
CA LEU A 74 7.72 -15.86 -1.54
C LEU A 74 8.01 -17.32 -1.17
N GLU A 75 9.24 -17.62 -0.78
CA GLU A 75 9.66 -18.95 -0.30
C GLU A 75 9.33 -19.07 1.18
N ASN A 76 8.63 -20.14 1.54
CA ASN A 76 8.10 -20.35 2.89
C ASN A 76 9.14 -20.77 3.94
N ILE A 77 10.37 -21.08 3.56
CA ILE A 77 11.31 -21.90 4.38
C ILE A 77 11.97 -21.11 5.51
N SER A 78 12.09 -19.79 5.39
CA SER A 78 12.76 -18.95 6.39
C SER A 78 11.99 -17.71 6.81
N ALA A 79 10.79 -17.51 6.29
CA ALA A 79 9.96 -16.36 6.60
C ALA A 79 9.12 -16.60 7.86
N HIS A 80 8.79 -15.52 8.56
CA HIS A 80 7.82 -15.59 9.65
C HIS A 80 6.45 -16.02 9.10
N PRO A 81 5.76 -17.03 9.69
CA PRO A 81 4.52 -17.63 9.10
C PRO A 81 3.46 -16.59 8.74
N ILE A 82 3.15 -15.65 9.65
CA ILE A 82 2.16 -14.59 9.41
C ILE A 82 2.60 -13.69 8.26
N ALA A 83 3.87 -13.31 8.20
CA ALA A 83 4.39 -12.44 7.15
C ALA A 83 4.36 -13.13 5.77
N SER A 84 4.73 -14.41 5.71
CA SER A 84 4.70 -15.22 4.49
C SER A 84 3.26 -15.42 3.99
N SER A 85 2.34 -15.78 4.88
CA SER A 85 0.93 -15.91 4.54
C SER A 85 0.35 -14.61 4.02
N THR A 86 0.64 -13.49 4.69
CA THR A 86 0.18 -12.16 4.28
C THR A 86 0.72 -11.77 2.91
N ALA A 87 2.02 -11.96 2.64
CA ALA A 87 2.61 -11.68 1.33
C ALA A 87 1.96 -12.53 0.23
N THR A 88 1.75 -13.83 0.51
CA THR A 88 1.06 -14.74 -0.41
C THR A 88 -0.36 -14.30 -0.71
N LEU A 89 -1.11 -13.87 0.31
CA LEU A 89 -2.48 -13.38 0.16
C LEU A 89 -2.52 -12.12 -0.70
N PHE A 90 -1.67 -11.13 -0.46
CA PHE A 90 -1.59 -9.92 -1.29
C PHE A 90 -1.22 -10.24 -2.74
N TYR A 91 -0.27 -11.14 -2.95
CA TYR A 91 0.13 -11.56 -4.30
C TYR A 91 -0.98 -12.28 -5.05
N LYS A 92 -1.73 -13.16 -4.37
CA LYS A 92 -2.89 -13.86 -4.94
C LYS A 92 -4.05 -12.90 -5.20
N SER A 93 -4.41 -12.06 -4.22
CA SER A 93 -5.54 -11.13 -4.34
C SER A 93 -5.38 -10.18 -5.53
N ALA A 94 -4.16 -9.72 -5.81
CA ALA A 94 -3.86 -8.86 -6.94
C ALA A 94 -4.08 -9.53 -8.32
N LYS A 95 -4.21 -10.85 -8.37
CA LYS A 95 -4.35 -11.64 -9.60
C LYS A 95 -5.74 -12.27 -9.79
N MET A 96 -6.56 -12.25 -8.75
CA MET A 96 -7.88 -12.87 -8.78
C MET A 96 -8.96 -11.86 -9.21
N ASP A 97 -10.04 -12.35 -9.81
CA ASP A 97 -11.25 -11.54 -10.03
C ASP A 97 -11.96 -11.34 -8.68
N PRO A 98 -12.05 -10.10 -8.15
CA PRO A 98 -12.68 -9.83 -6.86
C PRO A 98 -14.18 -10.09 -6.84
N TYR A 99 -14.79 -10.33 -7.99
CA TYR A 99 -16.21 -10.71 -8.10
C TYR A 99 -16.43 -12.23 -8.14
N SER A 100 -15.37 -13.03 -8.15
CA SER A 100 -15.45 -14.48 -8.23
C SER A 100 -15.78 -15.13 -6.89
N ASP A 101 -16.46 -16.28 -6.92
CA ASP A 101 -16.74 -17.05 -5.72
C ASP A 101 -15.45 -17.60 -5.07
N SER A 102 -14.41 -17.84 -5.87
CA SER A 102 -13.10 -18.26 -5.36
C SER A 102 -12.40 -17.14 -4.56
N PHE A 103 -12.59 -15.89 -4.94
CA PHE A 103 -12.07 -14.75 -4.16
C PHE A 103 -12.86 -14.58 -2.85
N ILE A 104 -14.18 -14.73 -2.92
CA ILE A 104 -15.06 -14.71 -1.74
C ILE A 104 -14.68 -15.84 -0.77
N LYS A 105 -14.45 -17.06 -1.31
CA LYS A 105 -14.03 -18.20 -0.50
C LYS A 105 -12.66 -18.00 0.13
N LEU A 106 -11.69 -17.45 -0.59
CA LEU A 106 -10.38 -17.10 -0.01
C LEU A 106 -10.52 -16.19 1.20
N PHE A 107 -11.48 -15.27 1.15
CA PHE A 107 -11.81 -14.39 2.27
C PHE A 107 -12.47 -15.17 3.42
N GLU A 108 -13.49 -15.96 3.15
CA GLU A 108 -14.20 -16.73 4.17
C GLU A 108 -13.27 -17.70 4.87
N ASP A 109 -12.44 -18.43 4.14
CA ASP A 109 -11.45 -19.36 4.69
C ASP A 109 -10.39 -18.62 5.55
N SER A 110 -10.04 -17.39 5.20
CA SER A 110 -9.09 -16.57 5.96
C SER A 110 -9.69 -15.97 7.23
N VAL A 111 -11.01 -15.73 7.25
CA VAL A 111 -11.74 -15.12 8.37
C VAL A 111 -12.30 -16.13 9.33
N PHE A 112 -12.86 -17.21 8.80
CA PHE A 112 -13.61 -18.23 9.56
C PHE A 112 -12.79 -19.51 9.80
N GLY A 113 -11.47 -19.48 9.53
CA GLY A 113 -10.57 -20.51 10.02
C GLY A 113 -10.75 -20.71 11.54
N GLU A 114 -10.48 -21.90 12.05
CA GLU A 114 -10.92 -22.47 13.33
C GLU A 114 -10.85 -21.61 14.60
N ASP A 115 -10.17 -20.44 14.57
CA ASP A 115 -9.92 -19.58 15.73
C ASP A 115 -10.48 -18.17 15.60
N VAL A 116 -11.70 -17.97 15.11
CA VAL A 116 -12.35 -16.66 15.27
C VAL A 116 -12.72 -16.49 16.75
N PRO A 117 -12.09 -15.57 17.48
CA PRO A 117 -12.39 -15.38 18.89
C PRO A 117 -13.85 -15.01 19.05
N ASN A 118 -14.61 -15.84 19.76
CA ASN A 118 -16.01 -15.59 20.14
C ASN A 118 -16.20 -14.36 21.04
N ARG A 119 -15.14 -13.58 21.28
CA ARG A 119 -15.16 -12.40 22.13
C ARG A 119 -14.88 -11.15 21.33
N LEU A 120 -15.93 -10.63 20.73
CA LEU A 120 -15.91 -9.30 20.16
C LEU A 120 -15.84 -8.24 21.27
N SER A 121 -14.84 -7.40 21.22
CA SER A 121 -14.85 -6.14 21.94
C SER A 121 -16.08 -5.33 21.45
N ARG A 122 -16.94 -4.92 22.37
CA ARG A 122 -18.18 -4.19 22.05
C ARG A 122 -17.96 -2.78 21.51
N LYS A 123 -16.72 -2.32 21.45
CA LYS A 123 -16.36 -1.00 20.91
C LYS A 123 -15.12 -1.14 20.05
N VAL A 124 -15.23 -0.79 18.79
CA VAL A 124 -14.09 -0.62 17.89
C VAL A 124 -13.79 0.86 17.82
N ALA A 125 -12.54 1.22 18.05
CA ALA A 125 -12.09 2.61 17.99
C ALA A 125 -12.49 3.27 16.66
N GLY A 126 -13.26 4.34 16.71
CA GLY A 126 -13.74 5.09 15.56
C GLY A 126 -15.14 4.74 15.06
N TYR A 127 -15.76 3.64 15.56
CA TYR A 127 -17.13 3.27 15.23
C TYR A 127 -17.95 3.18 16.53
N ASP A 128 -18.83 4.16 16.76
CA ASP A 128 -19.70 4.18 17.93
C ASP A 128 -21.05 3.52 17.62
N TYR A 129 -21.02 2.20 17.41
CA TYR A 129 -22.22 1.41 17.16
C TYR A 129 -22.15 0.00 17.75
N SER A 130 -23.31 -0.64 17.87
CA SER A 130 -23.40 -2.02 18.35
C SER A 130 -22.93 -3.00 17.28
N ILE A 131 -22.03 -3.89 17.65
CA ILE A 131 -21.52 -4.95 16.78
C ILE A 131 -22.66 -5.91 16.44
N PRO A 132 -22.87 -6.26 15.15
CA PRO A 132 -23.88 -7.22 14.75
C PRO A 132 -23.65 -8.59 15.38
N SER A 133 -24.71 -9.35 15.65
CA SER A 133 -24.62 -10.75 16.07
C SER A 133 -24.02 -11.61 14.96
N HIS A 134 -23.41 -12.75 15.31
CA HIS A 134 -22.77 -13.63 14.34
C HIS A 134 -23.66 -14.06 13.15
N PRO A 135 -24.95 -14.45 13.33
CA PRO A 135 -25.85 -14.70 12.21
C PRO A 135 -26.04 -13.48 11.32
N LYS A 136 -26.13 -12.29 11.93
CA LYS A 136 -26.31 -11.04 11.21
C LYS A 136 -25.08 -10.66 10.40
N ILE A 137 -23.88 -10.93 10.90
CA ILE A 137 -22.62 -10.74 10.15
C ILE A 137 -22.63 -11.54 8.85
N LYS A 138 -23.00 -12.83 8.88
CA LYS A 138 -23.11 -13.67 7.68
C LYS A 138 -24.08 -13.10 6.65
N GLU A 139 -25.25 -12.65 7.12
CA GLU A 139 -26.25 -12.00 6.27
C GLU A 139 -25.71 -10.72 5.62
N LEU A 140 -25.06 -9.86 6.41
CA LEU A 140 -24.47 -8.59 5.96
C LEU A 140 -23.36 -8.81 4.94
N LEU A 141 -22.46 -9.78 5.16
CA LEU A 141 -21.41 -10.14 4.22
C LEU A 141 -21.99 -10.67 2.91
N SER A 142 -22.96 -11.60 2.98
CA SER A 142 -23.64 -12.12 1.80
C SER A 142 -24.34 -11.02 1.02
N GLY A 143 -24.95 -10.05 1.72
CA GLY A 143 -25.55 -8.86 1.14
C GLY A 143 -24.51 -7.97 0.45
N MET A 144 -23.36 -7.74 1.08
CA MET A 144 -22.25 -6.96 0.52
C MET A 144 -21.71 -7.62 -0.76
N PHE A 145 -21.50 -8.93 -0.77
CA PHE A 145 -21.03 -9.64 -1.97
C PHE A 145 -22.05 -9.61 -3.10
N ARG A 146 -23.33 -9.73 -2.77
CA ARG A 146 -24.41 -9.56 -3.75
C ARG A 146 -24.41 -8.14 -4.33
N PHE A 147 -24.25 -7.13 -3.50
CA PHE A 147 -24.11 -5.74 -3.94
C PHE A 147 -22.91 -5.59 -4.89
N LEU A 148 -21.75 -6.15 -4.58
CA LEU A 148 -20.56 -6.08 -5.43
C LEU A 148 -20.82 -6.68 -6.82
N LYS A 149 -21.45 -7.87 -6.88
CA LYS A 149 -21.81 -8.50 -8.16
C LYS A 149 -22.77 -7.63 -8.97
N GLN A 150 -23.75 -6.97 -8.33
CA GLN A 150 -24.70 -6.07 -8.98
C GLN A 150 -24.08 -4.72 -9.41
N ALA A 151 -23.07 -4.26 -8.70
CA ALA A 151 -22.34 -3.02 -8.95
C ALA A 151 -21.31 -3.15 -10.07
N LYS A 152 -20.95 -4.39 -10.46
CA LYS A 152 -20.00 -4.66 -11.56
C LYS A 152 -20.46 -3.97 -12.83
N GLY A 153 -19.59 -3.12 -13.40
CA GLY A 153 -19.89 -2.34 -14.60
C GLY A 153 -20.80 -1.12 -14.39
N LYS A 154 -21.36 -0.90 -13.19
CA LYS A 154 -22.22 0.24 -12.87
C LYS A 154 -21.56 1.25 -11.94
N VAL A 155 -20.69 0.79 -11.06
CA VAL A 155 -19.94 1.61 -10.11
C VAL A 155 -18.45 1.47 -10.43
N HIS A 156 -17.73 2.59 -10.39
CA HIS A 156 -16.31 2.60 -10.71
C HIS A 156 -15.50 1.78 -9.70
N PRO A 157 -14.56 0.90 -10.12
CA PRO A 157 -13.83 0.00 -9.23
C PRO A 157 -13.02 0.73 -8.14
N LEU A 158 -12.51 1.94 -8.40
CA LEU A 158 -11.86 2.78 -7.39
C LEU A 158 -12.81 3.16 -6.25
N LEU A 159 -14.09 3.42 -6.54
CA LEU A 159 -15.10 3.66 -5.52
C LEU A 159 -15.44 2.37 -4.78
N LEU A 160 -15.62 1.26 -5.50
CA LEU A 160 -15.90 -0.05 -4.89
C LEU A 160 -14.79 -0.50 -3.95
N SER A 161 -13.52 -0.23 -4.27
CA SER A 161 -12.41 -0.54 -3.37
C SER A 161 -12.49 0.24 -2.06
N GLY A 162 -12.89 1.52 -2.11
CA GLY A 162 -13.14 2.34 -0.92
C GLY A 162 -14.35 1.85 -0.12
N VAL A 163 -15.46 1.50 -0.81
CA VAL A 163 -16.64 0.91 -0.18
C VAL A 163 -16.29 -0.34 0.61
N LEU A 164 -15.46 -1.23 0.04
CA LEU A 164 -15.03 -2.45 0.74
C LEU A 164 -14.16 -2.15 1.95
N LEU A 165 -13.22 -1.20 1.81
CA LEU A 165 -12.37 -0.78 2.92
C LEU A 165 -13.16 -0.19 4.09
N PHE A 166 -14.31 0.45 3.80
CA PHE A 166 -15.22 0.99 4.81
C PHE A 166 -16.13 -0.08 5.40
N MET A 167 -16.81 -0.85 4.55
CA MET A 167 -17.88 -1.77 4.97
C MET A 167 -17.38 -3.01 5.70
N ILE A 168 -16.25 -3.59 5.28
CA ILE A 168 -15.74 -4.83 5.90
C ILE A 168 -15.45 -4.62 7.39
N PRO A 169 -14.68 -3.60 7.82
CA PRO A 169 -14.47 -3.33 9.24
C PRO A 169 -15.75 -2.95 9.97
N ALA A 170 -16.69 -2.33 9.29
CA ALA A 170 -17.97 -1.94 9.88
C ALA A 170 -18.89 -3.16 10.12
N ILE A 171 -18.91 -4.13 9.23
CA ILE A 171 -19.67 -5.37 9.38
C ILE A 171 -18.99 -6.31 10.39
N MET A 172 -17.66 -6.41 10.30
CA MET A 172 -16.85 -7.29 11.13
C MET A 172 -15.75 -6.48 11.83
N PRO A 173 -16.02 -5.82 12.93
CA PRO A 173 -15.04 -5.01 13.63
C PRO A 173 -14.02 -5.87 14.41
N TYR A 174 -13.52 -6.93 13.79
CA TYR A 174 -12.48 -7.75 14.36
C TYR A 174 -11.12 -7.14 14.12
N SER A 175 -10.41 -6.73 15.11
CA SER A 175 -8.97 -6.50 15.17
C SER A 175 -8.22 -6.20 13.85
N SER A 176 -6.92 -6.26 13.89
CA SER A 176 -5.98 -6.17 12.77
C SER A 176 -6.30 -7.11 11.58
N HIS A 177 -6.88 -8.29 11.83
CA HIS A 177 -7.26 -9.25 10.79
C HIS A 177 -8.34 -8.71 9.84
N THR A 178 -9.38 -8.10 10.35
CA THR A 178 -10.45 -7.51 9.51
C THR A 178 -9.92 -6.38 8.66
N PHE A 179 -9.03 -5.56 9.22
CA PHE A 179 -8.38 -4.51 8.45
C PHE A 179 -7.51 -5.08 7.32
N LEU A 180 -6.72 -6.12 7.60
CA LEU A 180 -5.96 -6.83 6.56
C LEU A 180 -6.86 -7.32 5.43
N LEU A 181 -7.99 -7.93 5.78
CA LEU A 181 -8.94 -8.47 4.80
C LEU A 181 -9.58 -7.36 3.96
N SER A 182 -9.96 -6.26 4.58
CA SER A 182 -10.47 -5.10 3.84
C SER A 182 -9.44 -4.55 2.86
N CYS A 183 -8.17 -4.52 3.24
CA CYS A 183 -7.06 -4.14 2.37
C CYS A 183 -6.83 -5.13 1.22
N LEU A 184 -6.93 -6.44 1.49
CA LEU A 184 -6.81 -7.48 0.45
C LEU A 184 -7.91 -7.33 -0.60
N TYR A 185 -9.18 -7.12 -0.17
CA TYR A 185 -10.29 -6.88 -1.07
C TYR A 185 -10.13 -5.59 -1.86
N ALA A 186 -9.80 -4.50 -1.19
CA ALA A 186 -9.55 -3.23 -1.84
C ALA A 186 -8.42 -3.37 -2.89
N LYS A 187 -7.35 -4.08 -2.57
CA LYS A 187 -6.23 -4.36 -3.50
C LYS A 187 -6.69 -5.16 -4.71
N GLY A 188 -7.43 -6.25 -4.50
CA GLY A 188 -8.01 -7.05 -5.59
C GLY A 188 -8.89 -6.20 -6.52
N MET A 189 -9.73 -5.35 -5.94
CA MET A 189 -10.60 -4.44 -6.70
C MET A 189 -9.79 -3.40 -7.51
N LEU A 190 -8.75 -2.82 -6.91
CA LEU A 190 -7.83 -1.90 -7.60
C LEU A 190 -7.15 -2.59 -8.78
N CYS A 191 -6.62 -3.80 -8.58
CA CYS A 191 -5.93 -4.58 -9.61
C CYS A 191 -6.87 -5.04 -10.74
N SER A 192 -8.14 -5.31 -10.44
CA SER A 192 -9.15 -5.63 -11.45
C SER A 192 -9.46 -4.46 -12.37
N TYR A 193 -9.32 -3.23 -11.88
CA TYR A 193 -9.45 -2.02 -12.70
C TYR A 193 -8.23 -1.82 -13.60
N ARG A 194 -7.03 -1.87 -13.00
CA ARG A 194 -5.75 -1.74 -13.71
C ARG A 194 -4.70 -2.59 -13.00
N LYS A 195 -4.09 -3.52 -13.73
CA LYS A 195 -3.04 -4.42 -13.20
C LYS A 195 -1.83 -3.67 -12.63
N GLU A 196 -1.56 -2.47 -13.16
CA GLU A 196 -0.46 -1.60 -12.73
C GLU A 196 -0.62 -1.18 -11.26
N LEU A 197 -1.85 -1.15 -10.75
CA LEU A 197 -2.13 -0.86 -9.34
C LEU A 197 -1.64 -1.95 -8.37
N SER A 198 -1.15 -3.10 -8.91
CA SER A 198 -0.46 -4.10 -8.09
C SER A 198 0.83 -3.58 -7.47
N SER A 199 1.48 -2.59 -8.10
CA SER A 199 2.75 -2.00 -7.62
C SER A 199 2.57 -1.03 -6.45
N ILE A 200 1.40 -0.40 -6.28
CA ILE A 200 1.19 0.56 -5.18
C ILE A 200 1.17 -0.14 -3.83
N LEU A 201 1.64 0.55 -2.80
CA LEU A 201 1.62 0.07 -1.42
C LEU A 201 0.40 0.65 -0.69
N LEU A 202 -0.60 -0.20 -0.47
CA LEU A 202 -1.88 0.20 0.14
C LEU A 202 -1.76 0.33 1.66
N LEU A 203 -1.36 -0.73 2.37
CA LEU A 203 -1.23 -0.75 3.83
C LEU A 203 -0.31 0.35 4.37
N PRO A 204 0.94 0.50 3.87
CA PRO A 204 1.82 1.55 4.35
C PRO A 204 1.26 2.95 4.16
N LYS A 205 0.43 3.15 3.13
CA LYS A 205 -0.19 4.45 2.88
C LYS A 205 -1.39 4.69 3.77
N LEU A 206 -2.24 3.68 3.97
CA LEU A 206 -3.38 3.76 4.89
C LEU A 206 -2.93 3.99 6.33
N GLU A 207 -1.86 3.32 6.78
CA GLU A 207 -1.24 3.54 8.08
C GLU A 207 -0.86 5.02 8.28
N LYS A 208 -0.19 5.62 7.30
CA LYS A 208 0.19 7.04 7.35
C LYS A 208 -0.99 8.01 7.31
N SER A 209 -2.09 7.61 6.73
CA SER A 209 -3.32 8.41 6.60
C SER A 209 -4.37 8.05 7.66
N GLU A 210 -4.04 7.23 8.65
CA GLU A 210 -4.96 6.66 9.63
C GLU A 210 -5.85 7.72 10.29
N LYS A 211 -5.26 8.83 10.75
CA LYS A 211 -6.01 9.91 11.41
C LYS A 211 -7.05 10.52 10.47
N LEU A 212 -6.65 10.88 9.25
CA LEU A 212 -7.54 11.48 8.26
C LEU A 212 -8.68 10.53 7.87
N LEU A 213 -8.38 9.25 7.73
CA LEU A 213 -9.38 8.23 7.40
C LEU A 213 -10.35 8.00 8.57
N LYS A 214 -9.88 8.00 9.83
CA LYS A 214 -10.75 7.92 11.02
C LYS A 214 -11.69 9.11 11.11
N ASP A 215 -11.20 10.33 10.91
CA ASP A 215 -12.00 11.55 10.89
C ASP A 215 -13.04 11.52 9.74
N ALA A 216 -12.66 10.96 8.58
CA ALA A 216 -13.58 10.81 7.45
C ALA A 216 -14.64 9.73 7.72
N ILE A 217 -14.30 8.65 8.40
CA ILE A 217 -15.24 7.63 8.86
C ILE A 217 -16.28 8.28 9.79
N SER A 218 -15.84 9.02 10.82
CA SER A 218 -16.75 9.70 11.76
C SER A 218 -17.72 10.64 11.05
N ARG A 219 -17.20 11.47 10.12
CA ARG A 219 -18.05 12.36 9.30
C ARG A 219 -19.03 11.59 8.42
N SER A 220 -18.63 10.44 7.90
CA SER A 220 -19.50 9.58 7.08
C SER A 220 -20.61 8.96 7.93
N VAL A 221 -20.28 8.54 9.15
CA VAL A 221 -21.25 8.00 10.12
C VAL A 221 -22.29 9.07 10.49
N GLU A 222 -21.85 10.27 10.83
CA GLU A 222 -22.73 11.39 11.20
C GLU A 222 -23.70 11.77 10.07
N LYS A 223 -23.21 11.79 8.82
CA LYS A 223 -24.01 12.13 7.63
C LYS A 223 -24.94 11.01 7.15
N GLY A 224 -24.68 9.77 7.52
CA GLY A 224 -25.34 8.63 6.89
C GLY A 224 -24.96 8.47 5.40
N ASP A 225 -23.75 8.94 5.01
CA ASP A 225 -23.26 8.94 3.63
C ASP A 225 -21.76 8.70 3.63
N MET A 226 -21.30 7.71 2.85
CA MET A 226 -19.87 7.34 2.77
C MET A 226 -19.01 8.30 1.94
N SER A 227 -19.61 9.32 1.32
CA SER A 227 -18.90 10.27 0.45
C SER A 227 -17.69 10.93 1.10
N PRO A 228 -17.73 11.40 2.36
CA PRO A 228 -16.57 11.96 3.03
C PRO A 228 -15.40 10.98 3.12
N PHE A 229 -15.67 9.71 3.42
CA PHE A 229 -14.65 8.66 3.46
C PHE A 229 -14.12 8.34 2.06
N LEU A 230 -14.99 8.22 1.07
CA LEU A 230 -14.58 7.90 -0.31
C LEU A 230 -13.69 8.98 -0.90
N ILE A 231 -13.95 10.26 -0.62
CA ILE A 231 -13.09 11.37 -1.07
C ILE A 231 -11.70 11.23 -0.46
N GLU A 232 -11.60 11.06 0.87
CA GLU A 232 -10.32 10.92 1.57
C GLU A 232 -9.55 9.67 1.13
N TYR A 233 -10.27 8.56 0.93
CA TYR A 233 -9.70 7.33 0.40
C TYR A 233 -9.12 7.51 -1.00
N LEU A 234 -9.84 8.14 -1.92
CA LEU A 234 -9.37 8.39 -3.29
C LEU A 234 -8.14 9.30 -3.30
N GLN A 235 -8.08 10.31 -2.45
CA GLN A 235 -6.90 11.16 -2.27
C GLN A 235 -5.71 10.34 -1.74
N THR A 236 -5.96 9.49 -0.75
CA THR A 236 -4.95 8.59 -0.18
C THR A 236 -4.38 7.64 -1.23
N ILE A 237 -5.23 7.03 -2.05
CA ILE A 237 -4.79 6.17 -3.17
C ILE A 237 -4.05 6.99 -4.23
N GLY A 238 -4.56 8.16 -4.57
CA GLY A 238 -3.90 9.09 -5.51
C GLY A 238 -2.47 9.44 -5.08
N ASP A 239 -2.26 9.66 -3.80
CA ASP A 239 -0.92 9.92 -3.25
C ASP A 239 -0.02 8.67 -3.28
N ALA A 240 -0.59 7.46 -3.06
CA ALA A 240 0.16 6.22 -3.18
C ALA A 240 0.62 6.00 -4.63
N ILE A 241 -0.24 6.31 -5.60
CA ILE A 241 0.08 6.27 -7.04
C ILE A 241 1.18 7.27 -7.37
N ASP A 242 1.10 8.51 -6.89
CA ASP A 242 2.12 9.53 -7.15
C ASP A 242 3.48 9.15 -6.53
N LEU A 243 3.47 8.48 -5.38
CA LEU A 243 4.69 7.96 -4.77
C LEU A 243 5.32 6.87 -5.64
N GLU A 244 4.53 5.92 -6.12
CA GLU A 244 4.99 4.85 -7.01
C GLU A 244 5.50 5.41 -8.34
N CYS A 245 4.80 6.38 -8.94
CA CYS A 245 5.25 7.07 -10.14
C CYS A 245 6.63 7.72 -9.93
N ARG A 246 6.83 8.42 -8.82
CA ARG A 246 8.12 9.05 -8.51
C ARG A 246 9.23 8.01 -8.32
N GLN A 247 8.96 6.89 -7.67
CA GLN A 247 9.92 5.81 -7.45
C GLN A 247 10.30 5.13 -8.78
N SER A 248 9.30 4.79 -9.58
CA SER A 248 9.48 4.18 -10.89
C SER A 248 10.24 5.10 -11.87
N LEU A 249 9.93 6.40 -11.87
CA LEU A 249 10.66 7.39 -12.68
C LEU A 249 12.10 7.58 -12.20
N ARG A 250 12.36 7.50 -10.90
CA ARG A 250 13.73 7.53 -10.37
C ARG A 250 14.50 6.29 -10.80
N ALA A 251 13.88 5.13 -10.72
CA ALA A 251 14.48 3.87 -11.21
C ALA A 251 14.73 3.88 -12.72
N ARG A 252 13.87 4.55 -13.53
CA ARG A 252 14.04 4.75 -14.97
C ARG A 252 14.99 5.86 -15.35
N GLY A 253 14.95 6.94 -14.57
CA GLY A 253 15.64 8.19 -14.92
C GLY A 253 17.15 8.06 -14.92
N GLY A 254 17.70 6.91 -14.63
CA GLY A 254 19.13 6.81 -14.41
C GLY A 254 19.52 7.90 -13.40
N LEU A 255 20.75 8.09 -13.22
CA LEU A 255 21.36 9.08 -12.36
C LEU A 255 20.67 10.46 -12.37
N THR A 256 20.35 10.97 -11.20
CA THR A 256 19.88 12.37 -11.06
C THR A 256 20.85 13.33 -11.75
N ASN A 257 20.42 14.51 -12.17
CA ASN A 257 21.32 15.50 -12.78
C ASN A 257 22.53 15.80 -11.87
N GLN A 258 22.33 15.76 -10.56
CA GLN A 258 23.38 15.94 -9.56
C GLN A 258 24.35 14.72 -9.58
N ALA A 259 23.83 13.50 -9.60
CA ALA A 259 24.66 12.29 -9.72
C ALA A 259 25.37 12.22 -11.08
N LYS A 260 24.71 12.61 -12.18
CA LYS A 260 25.34 12.74 -13.51
C LYS A 260 26.50 13.74 -13.49
N ARG A 261 26.30 14.91 -12.87
CA ARG A 261 27.36 15.92 -12.68
C ARG A 261 28.53 15.37 -11.87
N MET A 262 28.26 14.64 -10.78
CA MET A 262 29.31 14.00 -9.99
C MET A 262 30.10 13.01 -10.84
N LEU A 263 29.42 12.10 -11.56
CA LEU A 263 30.05 11.11 -12.39
C LEU A 263 30.86 11.69 -13.55
N SER A 264 30.42 12.81 -14.13
CA SER A 264 31.20 13.49 -15.18
C SER A 264 32.52 14.08 -14.67
N LEU A 265 32.61 14.33 -13.37
CA LEU A 265 33.82 14.84 -12.72
C LEU A 265 34.69 13.73 -12.11
N MET A 266 34.18 12.51 -11.99
CA MET A 266 34.93 11.36 -11.48
C MET A 266 35.64 10.64 -12.63
N GLU A 267 36.94 10.42 -12.46
CA GLU A 267 37.74 9.57 -13.35
C GLU A 267 37.34 8.10 -13.17
N GLU A 268 37.29 7.36 -14.27
CA GLU A 268 36.98 5.92 -14.23
C GLU A 268 38.08 5.14 -13.48
N GLY A 269 37.66 4.21 -12.62
CA GLY A 269 38.57 3.36 -11.86
C GLY A 269 39.23 3.99 -10.64
N ARG A 270 39.15 5.31 -10.47
CA ARG A 270 39.73 6.01 -9.30
C ARG A 270 38.76 6.02 -8.14
N PHE A 271 39.27 5.74 -6.94
CA PHE A 271 38.52 5.86 -5.68
C PHE A 271 38.60 7.27 -5.09
N TYR A 272 37.47 7.85 -4.79
CA TYR A 272 37.30 9.16 -4.17
C TYR A 272 36.75 9.04 -2.75
N SER A 273 37.33 9.77 -1.81
CA SER A 273 36.74 9.98 -0.50
C SER A 273 35.56 10.96 -0.57
N ALA A 274 34.71 10.99 0.46
CA ALA A 274 33.63 11.97 0.55
C ALA A 274 34.16 13.42 0.55
N SER A 275 35.34 13.66 1.15
CA SER A 275 35.98 14.98 1.19
C SER A 275 36.46 15.43 -0.19
N GLU A 276 37.06 14.54 -0.96
CA GLU A 276 37.46 14.83 -2.35
C GLU A 276 36.25 15.13 -3.24
N LEU A 277 35.17 14.37 -3.09
CA LEU A 277 33.92 14.62 -3.83
C LEU A 277 33.24 15.94 -3.44
N LEU A 278 33.29 16.32 -2.16
CA LEU A 278 32.81 17.64 -1.72
C LEU A 278 33.60 18.77 -2.39
N SER A 279 34.93 18.67 -2.39
CA SER A 279 35.80 19.66 -3.04
C SER A 279 35.55 19.70 -4.54
N LEU A 280 35.48 18.58 -5.20
CA LEU A 280 35.26 18.44 -6.65
C LEU A 280 33.92 19.07 -7.10
N LEU A 281 32.88 18.95 -6.26
CA LEU A 281 31.53 19.47 -6.54
C LEU A 281 31.28 20.86 -5.99
N GLY A 282 32.20 21.44 -5.23
CA GLY A 282 32.04 22.72 -4.56
C GLY A 282 30.99 22.71 -3.45
N LEU A 283 30.79 21.55 -2.78
CA LEU A 283 29.78 21.36 -1.75
C LEU A 283 30.37 21.53 -0.35
N LYS A 284 29.59 22.11 0.58
CA LYS A 284 29.95 22.25 1.99
C LYS A 284 29.32 21.17 2.90
N SER A 285 28.25 20.50 2.44
CA SER A 285 27.45 19.58 3.25
C SER A 285 27.68 18.13 2.88
N ARG A 286 28.22 17.33 3.82
CA ARG A 286 28.33 15.86 3.67
C ARG A 286 26.96 15.20 3.53
N LEU A 287 25.95 15.69 4.27
CA LEU A 287 24.58 15.18 4.19
C LEU A 287 23.99 15.45 2.79
N GLY A 288 24.22 16.64 2.25
CA GLY A 288 23.81 17.01 0.89
C GLY A 288 24.48 16.15 -0.19
N LEU A 289 25.80 15.91 -0.05
CA LEU A 289 26.53 15.00 -0.93
C LEU A 289 25.94 13.59 -0.88
N HIS A 290 25.75 13.05 0.30
CA HIS A 290 25.20 11.69 0.45
C HIS A 290 23.80 11.56 -0.12
N LYS A 291 22.87 12.47 0.26
CA LYS A 291 21.46 12.41 -0.12
C LYS A 291 21.22 12.62 -1.61
N ASN A 292 21.92 13.58 -2.22
CA ASN A 292 21.60 14.07 -3.55
C ASN A 292 22.52 13.53 -4.67
N TYR A 293 23.69 13.01 -4.31
CA TYR A 293 24.70 12.56 -5.26
C TYR A 293 25.06 11.09 -5.09
N LEU A 294 25.55 10.69 -3.89
CA LEU A 294 26.05 9.34 -3.66
C LEU A 294 24.93 8.31 -3.62
N LYS A 295 23.88 8.58 -2.84
CA LYS A 295 22.75 7.64 -2.69
C LYS A 295 22.10 7.30 -4.04
N PRO A 296 21.72 8.26 -4.89
CA PRO A 296 21.18 7.96 -6.22
C PRO A 296 22.15 7.21 -7.13
N ALA A 297 23.45 7.53 -7.07
CA ALA A 297 24.46 6.87 -7.88
C ALA A 297 24.75 5.43 -7.44
N LEU A 298 24.64 5.14 -6.13
CA LEU A 298 24.76 3.79 -5.58
C LEU A 298 23.52 2.94 -5.90
N GLU A 299 22.33 3.52 -5.77
CA GLU A 299 21.06 2.85 -6.10
C GLU A 299 20.99 2.45 -7.57
N GLU A 300 21.55 3.26 -8.46
CA GLU A 300 21.69 2.97 -9.91
C GLU A 300 22.89 2.08 -10.25
N GLY A 301 23.68 1.69 -9.25
CA GLY A 301 24.88 0.89 -9.47
C GLY A 301 25.96 1.58 -10.31
N ALA A 302 25.90 2.89 -10.50
CA ALA A 302 26.85 3.69 -11.28
C ALA A 302 28.17 3.92 -10.56
N ILE A 303 28.16 3.82 -9.23
CA ILE A 303 29.35 3.82 -8.39
C ILE A 303 29.34 2.61 -7.45
N GLU A 304 30.50 2.27 -6.95
CA GLU A 304 30.64 1.24 -5.91
C GLU A 304 31.39 1.80 -4.69
N MET A 305 31.16 1.16 -3.55
CA MET A 305 31.82 1.45 -2.30
C MET A 305 33.06 0.57 -2.11
N SER A 306 34.14 1.11 -1.56
CA SER A 306 35.33 0.33 -1.20
C SER A 306 35.05 -0.70 -0.09
N ASN A 307 34.13 -0.39 0.82
CA ASN A 307 33.69 -1.28 1.88
C ASN A 307 32.16 -1.34 1.95
N PRO A 308 31.50 -2.19 1.13
CA PRO A 308 30.04 -2.30 1.13
C PRO A 308 29.44 -2.84 2.43
N LEU A 309 30.22 -3.60 3.21
CA LEU A 309 29.76 -4.19 4.48
C LEU A 309 29.71 -3.18 5.64
N SER A 310 30.43 -2.08 5.49
CA SER A 310 30.45 -0.97 6.47
C SER A 310 30.21 0.39 5.80
N PRO A 311 28.98 0.70 5.38
CA PRO A 311 28.67 1.91 4.60
C PRO A 311 28.97 3.23 5.32
N THR A 312 29.04 3.20 6.66
CA THR A 312 29.30 4.37 7.52
C THR A 312 30.76 4.50 7.92
N ASP A 313 31.66 3.67 7.39
CA ASP A 313 33.09 3.71 7.67
C ASP A 313 33.65 5.09 7.29
N ARG A 314 34.47 5.66 8.18
CA ARG A 314 35.13 6.97 7.95
C ARG A 314 36.13 6.93 6.80
N THR A 315 36.68 5.76 6.46
CA THR A 315 37.60 5.52 5.36
C THR A 315 36.91 5.15 4.06
N GLN A 316 35.58 5.15 4.03
CA GLN A 316 34.78 4.80 2.88
C GLN A 316 35.16 5.63 1.64
N ARG A 317 35.39 4.94 0.52
CA ARG A 317 35.66 5.56 -0.79
C ARG A 317 34.66 5.08 -1.83
N TYR A 318 34.52 5.85 -2.88
CA TYR A 318 33.56 5.62 -3.96
C TYR A 318 34.29 5.61 -5.30
N ARG A 319 33.97 4.66 -6.15
CA ARG A 319 34.55 4.54 -7.50
C ARG A 319 33.44 4.47 -8.53
N ARG A 320 33.63 5.21 -9.63
CA ARG A 320 32.76 5.08 -10.81
C ARG A 320 33.01 3.72 -11.44
N LYS A 321 31.94 2.95 -11.71
CA LYS A 321 32.02 1.71 -12.49
C LYS A 321 32.22 2.05 -13.96
N ALA A 322 33.11 1.29 -14.61
CA ALA A 322 33.19 1.28 -16.07
C ALA A 322 31.84 0.77 -16.63
N LYS A 323 31.39 1.36 -17.74
CA LYS A 323 30.21 0.89 -18.46
C LYS A 323 30.47 -0.45 -19.11
#